data_aa7b1a3d9dbc14543bbb50147a562118
#
_entry.id   aa7b1a3d9dbc14543bbb50147a562118
#
_cell.length_a   1.000
_cell.length_b   1.000
_cell.length_c   1.000
_cell.angle_alpha   90.00
_cell.angle_beta   90.00
_cell.angle_gamma   90.00
#
_symmetry.space_group_name_H-M   'P 1'
#
loop_
_entity.id
_entity.type
_entity.pdbx_description
1 polymer ?
#
loop_
_entity_poly.entity_id
_entity_poly.type
_entity_poly.pdbx_seq_one_letter_code
_entity_poly.pdbx_strand_id
1 'polypeptide(L)'
;MRFLSPAAFWFAATLPVVVVFYLLKRRRVVKLISSTLLWQKFLAETQANAPFQRLRHNWLLILQLLLLLLAILALSRPYFAGHIASSGLRVIILDASASMQSTDESPSRFEKARAEALKLVDGLKDQEQMLILLAAGNTEVKQSATADKTALRRALQNCQVTDSSTRLTEALKLADTLVRDKHDPEIHLFSDGAAGDLSEFENKGLQVVYHRIGQRCDNVGITTLDIRENPEDHKERAIYTSVVNFSSNAQSIALELLFDNAVVDTRPLNIPAGDTSPQVFSALQSRDGIFTVRIDAKDDLAADNQASMVSLLPQPAKVLLVSRGNRFMEKALHAAANVDLTVVQDTADGAEDKDVVVLDDVTPSKWPKPNLLAIHVANTNWFEGGWTNIANPAIVDWKNTHPLLRYINLDNVQISDTLGVKTPGWAVPLVDAQQTALILGGEISRQRIIWIGFDTLQSTWPLRISFPMFIANAIEWLNPAAAKSQQLMLHAGEPFRFGLSQPAASAEVTLPGGAKETIATAGNREIVFGHTDRQGTYHLRAGTNDIAFCVNVLDAAESNTKPRDELQLGKLNKVAATQLKQASVEIWRWIAAGALAVLMFEWWYYHRRTV
;
A
#
# COMPACT_ATOMS: atom_id res chain seq x y z
N MET A 1 29.67 7.00 -28.10
CA MET A 1 30.53 8.07 -27.56
C MET A 1 29.75 9.38 -27.58
N ARG A 2 29.56 10.03 -26.45
CA ARG A 2 28.87 11.34 -26.33
C ARG A 2 29.83 12.34 -25.70
N PHE A 3 29.56 13.63 -25.79
CA PHE A 3 30.45 14.69 -25.29
C PHE A 3 29.70 15.50 -24.22
N LEU A 4 30.34 15.72 -23.07
CA LEU A 4 29.74 16.50 -21.97
C LEU A 4 29.82 18.00 -22.26
N SER A 5 30.88 18.45 -22.97
CA SER A 5 31.14 19.84 -23.28
C SER A 5 31.34 20.05 -24.79
N PRO A 6 30.26 19.98 -25.61
CA PRO A 6 30.38 20.15 -27.07
C PRO A 6 30.88 21.54 -27.48
N ALA A 7 30.72 22.55 -26.61
CA ALA A 7 31.27 23.89 -26.84
C ALA A 7 32.79 23.91 -26.99
N ALA A 8 33.51 22.91 -26.46
CA ALA A 8 34.96 22.79 -26.64
C ALA A 8 35.39 22.62 -28.11
N PHE A 9 34.51 22.17 -28.99
CA PHE A 9 34.82 22.08 -30.44
C PHE A 9 34.98 23.45 -31.11
N TRP A 10 34.51 24.55 -30.49
CA TRP A 10 34.82 25.89 -31.00
C TRP A 10 36.32 26.19 -31.01
N PHE A 11 37.11 25.56 -30.13
CA PHE A 11 38.56 25.66 -30.17
C PHE A 11 39.18 24.99 -31.40
N ALA A 12 38.43 24.20 -32.18
CA ALA A 12 38.91 23.69 -33.46
C ALA A 12 39.24 24.82 -34.47
N ALA A 13 38.66 26.02 -34.29
CA ALA A 13 39.03 27.22 -35.08
C ALA A 13 40.50 27.63 -34.91
N THR A 14 41.20 27.18 -33.88
CA THR A 14 42.65 27.43 -33.69
C THR A 14 43.52 26.57 -34.59
N LEU A 15 43.04 25.43 -35.10
CA LEU A 15 43.80 24.54 -36.00
C LEU A 15 44.20 25.26 -37.32
N PRO A 16 43.27 25.89 -38.07
CA PRO A 16 43.63 26.64 -39.27
C PRO A 16 44.54 27.84 -38.97
N VAL A 17 44.40 28.47 -37.78
CA VAL A 17 45.30 29.59 -37.40
C VAL A 17 46.74 29.12 -37.29
N VAL A 18 47.00 27.97 -36.64
CA VAL A 18 48.33 27.39 -36.56
C VAL A 18 48.89 27.08 -37.95
N VAL A 19 48.07 26.51 -38.83
CA VAL A 19 48.47 26.21 -40.22
C VAL A 19 48.83 27.52 -40.96
N VAL A 20 48.06 28.60 -40.81
CA VAL A 20 48.33 29.89 -41.39
C VAL A 20 49.67 30.46 -40.91
N PHE A 21 49.98 30.37 -39.61
CA PHE A 21 51.29 30.80 -39.09
C PHE A 21 52.45 30.01 -39.70
N TYR A 22 52.31 28.77 -40.04
CA TYR A 22 53.34 27.99 -40.73
C TYR A 22 53.45 28.31 -42.20
N LEU A 23 52.41 28.83 -42.84
CA LEU A 23 52.39 29.26 -44.21
C LEU A 23 52.99 30.66 -44.35
N LEU A 24 53.02 31.47 -43.27
CA LEU A 24 53.58 32.84 -43.30
C LEU A 24 55.10 32.78 -43.42
N LYS A 25 55.63 33.55 -44.44
CA LYS A 25 57.07 33.63 -44.77
C LYS A 25 57.84 34.30 -43.63
N ARG A 26 58.81 33.58 -43.04
CA ARG A 26 59.71 34.12 -42.02
C ARG A 26 60.51 35.28 -42.62
N ARG A 27 60.48 36.51 -42.02
CA ARG A 27 61.33 37.63 -42.46
C ARG A 27 62.78 37.22 -42.30
N ARG A 28 63.50 37.28 -43.43
CA ARG A 28 64.96 37.07 -43.45
C ARG A 28 65.67 38.27 -42.82
N VAL A 29 66.48 38.03 -41.81
CA VAL A 29 67.39 39.05 -41.27
C VAL A 29 68.52 39.18 -42.21
N VAL A 30 68.66 40.39 -42.81
CA VAL A 30 69.75 40.70 -43.68
C VAL A 30 71.01 40.91 -42.85
N LYS A 31 72.01 40.00 -43.02
CA LYS A 31 73.34 40.18 -42.42
C LYS A 31 74.22 40.78 -43.46
N LEU A 32 74.71 41.99 -43.20
CA LEU A 32 75.66 42.66 -44.05
C LEU A 32 77.00 41.89 -43.99
N ILE A 33 77.44 41.40 -45.14
CA ILE A 33 78.74 40.76 -45.36
C ILE A 33 79.52 41.60 -46.35
N SER A 34 80.84 41.76 -46.14
CA SER A 34 81.74 42.71 -46.77
C SER A 34 82.11 42.42 -48.26
N SER A 35 81.74 41.26 -48.84
CA SER A 35 81.88 40.99 -50.27
C SER A 35 80.86 39.90 -50.73
N THR A 36 80.10 40.20 -51.75
CA THR A 36 79.08 39.30 -52.33
C THR A 36 79.47 38.78 -53.74
N LEU A 37 80.69 39.04 -54.22
CA LEU A 37 81.06 38.76 -55.60
C LEU A 37 81.04 37.27 -55.99
N LEU A 38 81.31 36.38 -55.05
CA LEU A 38 81.26 34.91 -55.26
C LEU A 38 79.85 34.37 -55.22
N TRP A 39 78.94 35.03 -54.47
CA TRP A 39 77.55 34.57 -54.26
C TRP A 39 76.64 35.04 -55.40
N GLN A 40 76.95 36.10 -56.12
CA GLN A 40 76.16 36.62 -57.24
C GLN A 40 76.10 35.68 -58.45
N LYS A 41 77.14 34.82 -58.65
CA LYS A 41 77.16 33.79 -59.71
C LYS A 41 76.28 32.54 -59.42
N PHE A 42 75.92 32.35 -58.18
CA PHE A 42 75.08 31.21 -57.76
C PHE A 42 73.62 31.52 -57.47
N LEU A 43 73.25 32.78 -57.51
CA LEU A 43 71.90 33.26 -57.19
C LEU A 43 71.12 33.78 -58.39
N ALA A 44 71.45 33.33 -59.58
CA ALA A 44 70.52 33.45 -60.67
C ALA A 44 69.48 32.33 -60.54
N GLU A 45 68.26 32.75 -60.38
CA GLU A 45 67.05 31.93 -60.36
C GLU A 45 66.63 31.36 -59.01
N THR A 46 65.72 32.06 -58.34
CA THR A 46 64.29 31.74 -58.21
C THR A 46 63.62 32.82 -57.39
N GLN A 47 63.27 33.91 -57.95
CA GLN A 47 62.27 34.80 -57.42
C GLN A 47 60.87 34.32 -57.88
N ALA A 48 60.30 33.33 -57.24
CA ALA A 48 58.88 33.13 -57.29
C ALA A 48 58.27 33.94 -56.14
N ASN A 49 57.66 35.06 -56.45
CA ASN A 49 56.83 35.86 -55.53
C ASN A 49 55.52 35.12 -55.23
N ALA A 50 55.58 34.08 -54.46
CA ALA A 50 54.40 33.46 -53.90
C ALA A 50 54.33 33.85 -52.41
N PRO A 51 53.25 34.51 -51.96
CA PRO A 51 53.10 34.88 -50.55
C PRO A 51 53.00 33.64 -49.59
N PHE A 52 52.75 32.45 -50.13
CA PHE A 52 52.66 31.23 -49.42
C PHE A 52 53.74 30.22 -49.83
N GLN A 53 54.46 29.67 -48.87
CA GLN A 53 55.37 28.55 -49.10
C GLN A 53 54.59 27.25 -49.23
N ARG A 54 54.94 26.35 -50.18
CA ARG A 54 54.44 25.00 -50.20
C ARG A 54 54.77 24.29 -48.88
N LEU A 55 53.77 23.73 -48.24
CA LEU A 55 53.93 22.94 -47.01
C LEU A 55 54.87 21.75 -47.28
N ARG A 56 56.15 21.89 -46.93
CA ARG A 56 57.07 20.77 -46.89
C ARG A 56 56.70 19.92 -45.67
N HIS A 57 56.80 18.56 -45.69
CA HIS A 57 56.59 17.67 -44.58
C HIS A 57 57.36 18.17 -43.36
N ASN A 58 56.62 18.82 -42.44
CA ASN A 58 57.15 19.34 -41.21
C ASN A 58 56.56 18.54 -40.04
N TRP A 59 57.32 17.60 -39.52
CA TRP A 59 56.91 16.77 -38.41
C TRP A 59 56.47 17.55 -37.16
N LEU A 60 57.06 18.73 -36.92
CA LEU A 60 56.68 19.62 -35.84
C LEU A 60 55.26 20.17 -36.01
N LEU A 61 54.86 20.56 -37.23
CA LEU A 61 53.50 21.03 -37.52
C LEU A 61 52.49 19.88 -37.24
N ILE A 62 52.80 18.64 -37.68
CA ILE A 62 51.93 17.49 -37.47
C ILE A 62 51.76 17.18 -35.97
N LEU A 63 52.86 17.22 -35.19
CA LEU A 63 52.83 17.03 -33.74
C LEU A 63 52.01 18.11 -33.03
N GLN A 64 52.15 19.40 -33.41
CA GLN A 64 51.37 20.50 -32.85
C GLN A 64 49.88 20.41 -33.15
N LEU A 65 49.53 20.06 -34.39
CA LEU A 65 48.14 19.82 -34.76
C LEU A 65 47.54 18.62 -34.02
N LEU A 66 48.32 17.54 -33.86
CA LEU A 66 47.90 16.36 -33.08
C LEU A 66 47.70 16.69 -31.59
N LEU A 67 48.64 17.45 -31.01
CA LEU A 67 48.53 17.93 -29.61
C LEU A 67 47.26 18.77 -29.43
N LEU A 68 47.02 19.73 -30.34
CA LEU A 68 45.85 20.59 -30.26
C LEU A 68 44.54 19.78 -30.43
N LEU A 69 44.51 18.81 -31.33
CA LEU A 69 43.38 17.92 -31.52
C LEU A 69 43.10 17.10 -30.26
N LEU A 70 44.14 16.51 -29.65
CA LEU A 70 43.98 15.75 -28.40
C LEU A 70 43.54 16.64 -27.25
N ALA A 71 44.03 17.89 -27.16
CA ALA A 71 43.60 18.86 -26.16
C ALA A 71 42.12 19.24 -26.33
N ILE A 72 41.67 19.49 -27.57
CA ILE A 72 40.25 19.77 -27.87
C ILE A 72 39.38 18.56 -27.53
N LEU A 73 39.81 17.35 -27.87
CA LEU A 73 39.13 16.11 -27.53
C LEU A 73 39.06 15.89 -25.99
N ALA A 74 40.12 16.18 -25.27
CA ALA A 74 40.12 16.10 -23.80
C ALA A 74 39.16 17.13 -23.17
N LEU A 75 39.17 18.39 -23.67
CA LEU A 75 38.28 19.46 -23.23
C LEU A 75 36.80 19.19 -23.55
N SER A 76 36.50 18.46 -24.63
CA SER A 76 35.14 18.07 -24.99
C SER A 76 34.54 16.99 -24.04
N ARG A 77 35.39 16.44 -23.14
CA ARG A 77 35.03 15.44 -22.14
C ARG A 77 34.21 14.29 -22.72
N PRO A 78 34.80 13.48 -23.61
CA PRO A 78 34.13 12.34 -24.18
C PRO A 78 33.82 11.32 -23.11
N TYR A 79 32.61 10.76 -23.16
CA TYR A 79 32.18 9.70 -22.24
C TYR A 79 31.50 8.54 -22.97
N PHE A 80 31.63 7.36 -22.39
CA PHE A 80 30.83 6.20 -22.73
C PHE A 80 29.74 6.04 -21.68
N ALA A 81 28.55 5.70 -22.12
CA ALA A 81 27.51 5.27 -21.23
C ALA A 81 27.95 3.91 -20.64
N GLY A 82 28.24 3.90 -19.37
CA GLY A 82 28.66 2.71 -18.62
C GLY A 82 27.99 2.71 -17.25
N HIS A 83 27.86 1.54 -16.64
CA HIS A 83 27.42 1.44 -15.25
C HIS A 83 28.61 1.76 -14.34
N ILE A 84 28.41 2.65 -13.37
CA ILE A 84 29.39 2.83 -12.29
C ILE A 84 29.38 1.52 -11.49
N ALA A 85 30.54 0.92 -11.30
CA ALA A 85 30.68 -0.16 -10.35
C ALA A 85 30.58 0.44 -8.95
N SER A 86 29.38 0.43 -8.35
CA SER A 86 29.29 0.56 -6.92
C SER A 86 29.62 -0.79 -6.30
N SER A 87 30.51 -0.83 -5.33
CA SER A 87 30.76 -2.04 -4.51
C SER A 87 29.66 -2.19 -3.45
N GLY A 88 28.46 -1.70 -3.72
CA GLY A 88 27.37 -1.55 -2.78
C GLY A 88 26.35 -2.68 -2.79
N LEU A 89 25.45 -2.60 -1.83
CA LEU A 89 24.27 -3.45 -1.75
C LEU A 89 23.19 -2.89 -2.69
N ARG A 90 22.66 -3.73 -3.59
CA ARG A 90 21.47 -3.43 -4.39
C ARG A 90 20.26 -4.10 -3.80
N VAL A 91 19.17 -3.37 -3.66
CA VAL A 91 17.89 -3.90 -3.20
C VAL A 91 16.91 -3.88 -4.36
N ILE A 92 16.35 -5.03 -4.71
CA ILE A 92 15.21 -5.12 -5.61
C ILE A 92 13.95 -5.16 -4.77
N ILE A 93 13.03 -4.25 -5.03
CA ILE A 93 11.64 -4.29 -4.53
C ILE A 93 10.77 -4.61 -5.75
N LEU A 94 10.19 -5.80 -5.75
CA LEU A 94 9.26 -6.24 -6.78
C LEU A 94 7.85 -6.11 -6.25
N ASP A 95 7.05 -5.26 -6.88
CA ASP A 95 5.63 -5.11 -6.58
C ASP A 95 4.87 -6.33 -7.09
N ALA A 96 4.07 -6.93 -6.23
CA ALA A 96 3.28 -8.12 -6.51
C ALA A 96 1.80 -7.92 -6.14
N SER A 97 1.33 -6.68 -6.18
CA SER A 97 -0.05 -6.30 -5.94
C SER A 97 -1.01 -6.73 -7.05
N ALA A 98 -2.30 -6.54 -6.81
CA ALA A 98 -3.36 -6.89 -7.76
C ALA A 98 -3.18 -6.17 -9.11
N SER A 99 -2.87 -4.87 -9.12
CA SER A 99 -2.67 -4.07 -10.34
C SER A 99 -1.55 -4.60 -11.25
N MET A 100 -0.55 -5.27 -10.66
CA MET A 100 0.54 -5.90 -11.41
C MET A 100 0.12 -7.15 -12.20
N GLN A 101 -1.11 -7.63 -12.05
CA GLN A 101 -1.68 -8.68 -12.91
C GLN A 101 -2.15 -8.14 -14.26
N SER A 102 -2.27 -6.82 -14.42
CA SER A 102 -2.75 -6.19 -15.65
C SER A 102 -2.02 -6.69 -16.89
N THR A 103 -2.80 -6.90 -17.96
CA THR A 103 -2.36 -7.55 -19.21
C THR A 103 -1.99 -6.55 -20.31
N ASP A 104 -1.93 -5.27 -20.00
CA ASP A 104 -1.41 -4.22 -20.90
C ASP A 104 0.08 -4.41 -21.27
N GLU A 105 0.80 -5.15 -20.45
CA GLU A 105 2.12 -5.73 -20.75
C GLU A 105 2.00 -7.26 -20.89
N SER A 106 2.61 -7.84 -21.93
CA SER A 106 2.50 -9.27 -22.19
C SER A 106 3.58 -10.08 -21.46
N PRO A 107 3.27 -11.17 -20.74
CA PRO A 107 1.94 -11.70 -20.46
C PRO A 107 1.21 -10.96 -19.33
N SER A 108 1.91 -10.26 -18.44
CA SER A 108 1.42 -9.37 -17.40
C SER A 108 2.50 -8.38 -16.95
N ARG A 109 2.10 -7.32 -16.26
CA ARG A 109 3.04 -6.35 -15.65
C ARG A 109 4.04 -7.03 -14.72
N PHE A 110 3.57 -7.95 -13.88
CA PHE A 110 4.42 -8.68 -12.95
C PHE A 110 5.50 -9.48 -13.67
N GLU A 111 5.15 -10.19 -14.73
CA GLU A 111 6.10 -10.97 -15.54
C GLU A 111 7.13 -10.06 -16.22
N LYS A 112 6.70 -8.89 -16.67
CA LYS A 112 7.58 -7.87 -17.22
C LYS A 112 8.55 -7.34 -16.17
N ALA A 113 8.04 -6.96 -14.99
CA ALA A 113 8.85 -6.50 -13.86
C ALA A 113 9.87 -7.55 -13.44
N ARG A 114 9.44 -8.82 -13.34
CA ARG A 114 10.31 -9.97 -13.03
C ARG A 114 11.41 -10.15 -14.06
N ALA A 115 11.07 -10.04 -15.35
CA ALA A 115 12.05 -10.16 -16.44
C ALA A 115 13.08 -9.01 -16.42
N GLU A 116 12.66 -7.79 -16.07
CA GLU A 116 13.58 -6.66 -15.91
C GLU A 116 14.47 -6.81 -14.67
N ALA A 117 13.92 -7.28 -13.56
CA ALA A 117 14.68 -7.59 -12.35
C ALA A 117 15.75 -8.68 -12.62
N LEU A 118 15.40 -9.72 -13.40
CA LEU A 118 16.36 -10.75 -13.81
C LEU A 118 17.54 -10.19 -14.62
N LYS A 119 17.32 -9.20 -15.48
CA LYS A 119 18.42 -8.53 -16.21
C LYS A 119 19.38 -7.81 -15.27
N LEU A 120 18.88 -7.24 -14.16
CA LEU A 120 19.75 -6.65 -13.14
C LEU A 120 20.58 -7.70 -12.42
N VAL A 121 19.99 -8.86 -12.10
CA VAL A 121 20.72 -9.99 -11.50
C VAL A 121 21.82 -10.48 -12.45
N ASP A 122 21.54 -10.59 -13.75
CA ASP A 122 22.53 -11.01 -14.75
C ASP A 122 23.70 -10.02 -14.85
N GLY A 123 23.41 -8.72 -14.69
CA GLY A 123 24.38 -7.64 -14.67
C GLY A 123 25.17 -7.49 -13.38
N LEU A 124 24.91 -8.27 -12.34
CA LEU A 124 25.60 -8.19 -11.04
C LEU A 124 27.10 -8.53 -11.19
N LYS A 125 27.98 -7.75 -10.55
CA LYS A 125 29.44 -7.97 -10.57
C LYS A 125 29.88 -8.76 -9.34
N ASP A 126 31.07 -9.37 -9.41
CA ASP A 126 31.58 -10.30 -8.38
C ASP A 126 31.70 -9.73 -6.96
N GLN A 127 31.72 -8.41 -6.79
CA GLN A 127 31.82 -7.75 -5.47
C GLN A 127 30.51 -7.09 -5.03
N GLU A 128 29.45 -7.13 -5.84
CA GLU A 128 28.16 -6.57 -5.53
C GLU A 128 27.26 -7.63 -4.89
N GLN A 129 26.46 -7.22 -3.92
CA GLN A 129 25.42 -8.06 -3.31
C GLN A 129 24.04 -7.53 -3.68
N MET A 130 23.08 -8.44 -3.76
CA MET A 130 21.70 -8.10 -4.07
C MET A 130 20.76 -8.76 -3.07
N LEU A 131 19.71 -8.03 -2.69
CA LEU A 131 18.65 -8.45 -1.79
C LEU A 131 17.33 -8.29 -2.55
N ILE A 132 16.39 -9.23 -2.36
CA ILE A 132 15.09 -9.21 -3.05
C ILE A 132 13.99 -9.13 -2.02
N LEU A 133 13.17 -8.09 -2.13
CA LEU A 133 11.93 -7.89 -1.40
C LEU A 133 10.74 -8.05 -2.35
N LEU A 134 9.71 -8.73 -1.91
CA LEU A 134 8.42 -8.78 -2.57
C LEU A 134 7.45 -7.87 -1.79
N ALA A 135 6.87 -6.88 -2.45
CA ALA A 135 5.87 -5.98 -1.88
C ALA A 135 4.48 -6.40 -2.35
N ALA A 136 3.62 -6.76 -1.43
CA ALA A 136 2.22 -7.12 -1.64
C ALA A 136 1.41 -6.69 -0.41
N GLY A 137 0.40 -7.41 0.01
CA GLY A 137 -0.32 -7.22 1.28
C GLY A 137 0.60 -7.25 2.51
N ASN A 138 1.71 -7.98 2.41
CA ASN A 138 2.83 -7.96 3.35
C ASN A 138 4.13 -7.77 2.57
N THR A 139 5.17 -7.26 3.22
CA THR A 139 6.51 -7.22 2.64
C THR A 139 7.32 -8.44 3.06
N GLU A 140 7.80 -9.20 2.09
CA GLU A 140 8.58 -10.41 2.32
C GLU A 140 10.01 -10.29 1.81
N VAL A 141 10.97 -10.78 2.58
CA VAL A 141 12.36 -10.96 2.13
C VAL A 141 12.47 -12.29 1.39
N LYS A 142 12.43 -12.27 0.06
CA LYS A 142 12.54 -13.51 -0.75
C LYS A 142 13.97 -14.02 -0.83
N GLN A 143 14.96 -13.12 -0.78
CA GLN A 143 16.37 -13.47 -0.74
C GLN A 143 17.13 -12.41 0.06
N SER A 144 17.86 -12.85 1.09
CA SER A 144 18.80 -12.00 1.81
C SER A 144 20.00 -11.64 0.93
N ALA A 145 20.73 -10.59 1.32
CA ALA A 145 21.87 -10.07 0.55
C ALA A 145 22.89 -11.16 0.19
N THR A 146 23.06 -11.39 -1.11
CA THR A 146 24.01 -12.40 -1.64
C THR A 146 24.55 -11.97 -3.00
N ALA A 147 25.74 -12.47 -3.35
CA ALA A 147 26.33 -12.36 -4.69
C ALA A 147 26.00 -13.56 -5.59
N ASP A 148 25.33 -14.61 -5.05
CA ASP A 148 24.98 -15.81 -5.81
C ASP A 148 23.80 -15.54 -6.76
N LYS A 149 24.13 -15.36 -8.04
CA LYS A 149 23.15 -15.15 -9.12
C LYS A 149 22.15 -16.29 -9.24
N THR A 150 22.54 -17.52 -8.91
CA THR A 150 21.66 -18.68 -9.03
C THR A 150 20.58 -18.65 -7.95
N ALA A 151 20.95 -18.30 -6.72
CA ALA A 151 20.02 -18.12 -5.61
C ALA A 151 19.06 -16.96 -5.90
N LEU A 152 19.57 -15.82 -6.41
CA LEU A 152 18.76 -14.64 -6.77
C LEU A 152 17.77 -14.95 -7.89
N ARG A 153 18.21 -15.65 -8.97
CA ARG A 153 17.30 -16.06 -10.06
C ARG A 153 16.18 -16.96 -9.55
N ARG A 154 16.53 -17.96 -8.74
CA ARG A 154 15.54 -18.88 -8.16
C ARG A 154 14.54 -18.14 -7.28
N ALA A 155 14.99 -17.19 -6.47
CA ALA A 155 14.12 -16.39 -5.64
C ALA A 155 13.14 -15.56 -6.48
N LEU A 156 13.60 -14.88 -7.55
CA LEU A 156 12.72 -14.12 -8.46
C LEU A 156 11.74 -15.02 -9.21
N GLN A 157 12.18 -16.21 -9.66
CA GLN A 157 11.30 -17.16 -10.35
C GLN A 157 10.21 -17.73 -9.45
N ASN A 158 10.45 -17.83 -8.14
CA ASN A 158 9.49 -18.31 -7.16
C ASN A 158 8.54 -17.20 -6.66
N CYS A 159 8.78 -15.93 -7.00
CA CYS A 159 7.86 -14.85 -6.69
C CYS A 159 6.55 -15.02 -7.48
N GLN A 160 5.43 -14.82 -6.81
CA GLN A 160 4.10 -14.86 -7.40
C GLN A 160 3.38 -13.54 -7.12
N VAL A 161 2.57 -13.12 -8.09
CA VAL A 161 1.67 -11.99 -7.92
C VAL A 161 0.50 -12.39 -7.03
N THR A 162 -0.04 -11.44 -6.27
CA THR A 162 -1.18 -11.63 -5.35
C THR A 162 -2.37 -10.79 -5.80
N ASP A 163 -3.51 -10.96 -5.14
CA ASP A 163 -4.70 -10.10 -5.34
C ASP A 163 -4.78 -9.00 -4.27
N SER A 164 -3.73 -8.86 -3.44
CA SER A 164 -3.68 -7.87 -2.38
C SER A 164 -3.26 -6.49 -2.88
N SER A 165 -3.64 -5.46 -2.12
CA SER A 165 -3.14 -4.10 -2.34
C SER A 165 -1.66 -4.00 -1.97
N THR A 166 -0.94 -3.14 -2.66
CA THR A 166 0.49 -2.95 -2.41
C THR A 166 0.77 -2.11 -1.16
N ARG A 167 1.79 -2.50 -0.38
CA ARG A 167 2.30 -1.74 0.77
C ARG A 167 3.72 -1.25 0.53
N LEU A 168 3.91 -0.47 -0.55
CA LEU A 168 5.23 0.03 -0.93
C LEU A 168 5.90 0.85 0.17
N THR A 169 5.14 1.58 0.99
CA THR A 169 5.67 2.32 2.14
C THR A 169 6.39 1.40 3.13
N GLU A 170 5.83 0.23 3.43
CA GLU A 170 6.45 -0.75 4.32
C GLU A 170 7.69 -1.37 3.69
N ALA A 171 7.63 -1.72 2.39
CA ALA A 171 8.76 -2.27 1.65
C ALA A 171 9.94 -1.28 1.60
N LEU A 172 9.67 -0.01 1.37
CA LEU A 172 10.69 1.05 1.38
C LEU A 172 11.27 1.29 2.78
N LYS A 173 10.45 1.28 3.84
CA LYS A 173 10.91 1.38 5.24
C LYS A 173 11.79 0.19 5.63
N LEU A 174 11.41 -1.02 5.20
CA LEU A 174 12.22 -2.23 5.42
C LEU A 174 13.54 -2.14 4.65
N ALA A 175 13.51 -1.74 3.39
CA ALA A 175 14.71 -1.52 2.58
C ALA A 175 15.64 -0.50 3.23
N ASP A 176 15.13 0.67 3.67
CA ASP A 176 15.90 1.70 4.40
C ASP A 176 16.60 1.11 5.62
N THR A 177 15.89 0.30 6.40
CA THR A 177 16.47 -0.33 7.60
C THR A 177 17.59 -1.31 7.24
N LEU A 178 17.42 -2.10 6.17
CA LEU A 178 18.41 -3.11 5.75
C LEU A 178 19.66 -2.51 5.09
N VAL A 179 19.56 -1.29 4.54
CA VAL A 179 20.68 -0.64 3.85
C VAL A 179 21.37 0.46 4.68
N ARG A 180 20.84 0.80 5.83
CA ARG A 180 21.29 1.96 6.66
C ARG A 180 22.79 2.00 6.93
N ASP A 181 23.39 0.84 7.18
CA ASP A 181 24.82 0.71 7.51
C ASP A 181 25.68 0.34 6.29
N LYS A 182 25.10 0.39 5.10
CA LYS A 182 25.81 0.01 3.87
C LYS A 182 26.32 1.24 3.12
N HIS A 183 27.43 1.07 2.42
CA HIS A 183 28.03 2.13 1.64
C HIS A 183 27.39 2.20 0.26
N ASP A 184 26.84 3.36 -0.12
CA ASP A 184 26.24 3.65 -1.42
C ASP A 184 25.16 2.62 -1.89
N PRO A 185 24.07 2.42 -1.10
CA PRO A 185 23.04 1.47 -1.45
C PRO A 185 22.15 2.01 -2.58
N GLU A 186 21.73 1.14 -3.48
CA GLU A 186 20.82 1.46 -4.59
C GLU A 186 19.56 0.60 -4.48
N ILE A 187 18.38 1.25 -4.45
CA ILE A 187 17.08 0.56 -4.38
C ILE A 187 16.41 0.62 -5.73
N HIS A 188 16.17 -0.52 -6.35
CA HIS A 188 15.42 -0.67 -7.60
C HIS A 188 14.00 -1.08 -7.30
N LEU A 189 13.05 -0.18 -7.51
CA LEU A 189 11.62 -0.41 -7.31
C LEU A 189 10.95 -0.68 -8.66
N PHE A 190 10.38 -1.87 -8.83
CA PHE A 190 9.59 -2.28 -9.99
C PHE A 190 8.11 -2.26 -9.63
N SER A 191 7.36 -1.28 -10.09
CA SER A 191 5.95 -1.07 -9.79
C SER A 191 5.28 -0.23 -10.88
N ASP A 192 3.98 -0.28 -10.98
CA ASP A 192 3.19 0.66 -11.78
C ASP A 192 2.88 1.96 -11.03
N GLY A 193 3.19 2.00 -9.74
CA GLY A 193 2.94 3.14 -8.87
C GLY A 193 1.52 3.27 -8.37
N ALA A 194 0.66 2.25 -8.55
CA ALA A 194 -0.71 2.22 -8.04
C ALA A 194 -0.81 2.15 -6.50
N ALA A 195 0.28 2.43 -5.81
CA ALA A 195 0.30 2.51 -4.36
C ALA A 195 -0.54 3.66 -3.83
N GLY A 196 -1.07 3.48 -2.63
CA GLY A 196 -1.66 4.55 -1.85
C GLY A 196 -0.69 5.69 -1.55
N ASP A 197 -0.93 6.46 -0.53
CA ASP A 197 -0.11 7.62 -0.19
C ASP A 197 1.28 7.21 0.35
N LEU A 198 2.33 7.50 -0.45
CA LEU A 198 3.73 7.34 -0.05
C LEU A 198 4.27 8.56 0.72
N SER A 199 3.41 9.53 1.08
CA SER A 199 3.79 10.75 1.80
C SER A 199 4.34 10.49 3.21
N GLU A 200 3.99 9.36 3.80
CA GLU A 200 4.52 8.93 5.10
C GLU A 200 5.96 8.41 5.06
N PHE A 201 6.49 8.16 3.86
CA PHE A 201 7.86 7.72 3.71
C PHE A 201 8.82 8.90 3.65
N GLU A 202 9.53 9.18 4.74
CA GLU A 202 10.60 10.16 4.75
C GLU A 202 11.86 9.59 4.09
N ASN A 203 12.11 9.98 2.84
CA ASN A 203 13.34 9.62 2.15
C ASN A 203 14.54 10.39 2.76
N LYS A 204 15.35 9.71 3.56
CA LYS A 204 16.56 10.26 4.22
C LYS A 204 17.81 10.21 3.33
N GLY A 205 17.65 10.32 2.02
CA GLY A 205 18.77 10.32 1.07
C GLY A 205 19.02 8.98 0.39
N LEU A 206 18.07 8.06 0.43
CA LEU A 206 18.15 6.80 -0.32
C LEU A 206 18.11 7.07 -1.83
N GLN A 207 18.97 6.39 -2.56
CA GLN A 207 18.94 6.37 -4.02
C GLN A 207 17.90 5.35 -4.49
N VAL A 208 16.70 5.82 -4.79
CA VAL A 208 15.62 4.98 -5.34
C VAL A 208 15.58 5.15 -6.85
N VAL A 209 15.72 4.04 -7.56
CA VAL A 209 15.56 3.95 -9.01
C VAL A 209 14.21 3.33 -9.28
N TYR A 210 13.26 4.13 -9.76
CA TYR A 210 11.92 3.68 -10.06
C TYR A 210 11.84 3.15 -11.50
N HIS A 211 11.53 1.88 -11.64
CA HIS A 211 11.24 1.22 -12.91
C HIS A 211 9.73 1.16 -13.09
N ARG A 212 9.21 2.11 -13.84
CA ARG A 212 7.80 2.17 -14.17
C ARG A 212 7.40 0.97 -15.03
N ILE A 213 6.42 0.21 -14.59
CA ILE A 213 5.80 -0.90 -15.31
C ILE A 213 4.40 -0.50 -15.75
N GLY A 214 3.96 -0.96 -16.91
CA GLY A 214 2.65 -0.67 -17.48
C GLY A 214 2.67 0.45 -18.52
N GLN A 215 1.71 0.40 -19.44
CA GLN A 215 1.61 1.31 -20.59
C GLN A 215 0.34 2.12 -20.58
N ARG A 216 -0.81 1.51 -20.22
CA ARG A 216 -2.14 2.11 -20.31
C ARG A 216 -2.99 1.76 -19.08
N CYS A 217 -4.16 2.37 -19.01
CA CYS A 217 -5.22 2.00 -18.09
C CYS A 217 -6.49 1.72 -18.90
N ASP A 218 -6.88 0.46 -18.98
CA ASP A 218 -8.15 0.03 -19.57
C ASP A 218 -8.79 -0.95 -18.59
N ASN A 219 -9.46 -0.39 -17.57
CA ASN A 219 -10.00 -1.18 -16.47
C ASN A 219 -11.33 -0.63 -15.99
N VAL A 220 -12.24 -1.56 -15.66
CA VAL A 220 -13.52 -1.28 -14.99
C VAL A 220 -13.61 -2.20 -13.78
N GLY A 221 -13.60 -1.66 -12.59
CA GLY A 221 -13.52 -2.47 -11.38
C GLY A 221 -14.66 -2.23 -10.39
N ILE A 222 -14.97 -3.26 -9.61
CA ILE A 222 -15.85 -3.19 -8.45
C ILE A 222 -15.04 -2.68 -7.26
N THR A 223 -15.37 -1.49 -6.78
CA THR A 223 -14.60 -0.84 -5.70
C THR A 223 -15.27 -0.91 -4.34
N THR A 224 -16.56 -1.25 -4.30
CA THR A 224 -17.33 -1.34 -3.06
C THR A 224 -18.38 -2.42 -3.16
N LEU A 225 -18.55 -3.19 -2.10
CA LEU A 225 -19.65 -4.13 -1.88
C LEU A 225 -20.07 -4.05 -0.42
N ASP A 226 -21.37 -3.80 -0.16
CA ASP A 226 -21.95 -3.78 1.18
C ASP A 226 -23.34 -4.43 1.12
N ILE A 227 -23.69 -5.22 2.12
CA ILE A 227 -24.96 -5.90 2.22
C ILE A 227 -25.64 -5.49 3.50
N ARG A 228 -26.84 -4.96 3.40
CA ARG A 228 -27.66 -4.54 4.54
C ARG A 228 -29.02 -5.22 4.52
N GLU A 229 -29.54 -5.41 5.69
CA GLU A 229 -30.91 -5.85 5.89
C GLU A 229 -31.87 -4.71 5.57
N ASN A 230 -32.98 -5.02 4.87
CA ASN A 230 -34.06 -4.08 4.71
C ASN A 230 -34.84 -3.97 6.03
N PRO A 231 -34.93 -2.77 6.65
CA PRO A 231 -35.63 -2.61 7.93
C PRO A 231 -37.13 -2.94 7.86
N GLU A 232 -37.73 -2.87 6.67
CA GLU A 232 -39.17 -3.12 6.46
C GLU A 232 -39.47 -4.62 6.24
N ASP A 233 -38.53 -5.35 5.62
CA ASP A 233 -38.63 -6.79 5.41
C ASP A 233 -37.27 -7.46 5.70
N HIS A 234 -37.17 -8.12 6.84
CA HIS A 234 -35.95 -8.80 7.31
C HIS A 234 -35.47 -9.97 6.40
N LYS A 235 -36.30 -10.39 5.44
CA LYS A 235 -35.94 -11.40 4.43
C LYS A 235 -35.33 -10.78 3.18
N GLU A 236 -35.49 -9.48 3.00
CA GLU A 236 -34.91 -8.75 1.88
C GLU A 236 -33.54 -8.18 2.25
N ARG A 237 -32.59 -8.31 1.36
CA ARG A 237 -31.26 -7.72 1.44
C ARG A 237 -31.11 -6.60 0.43
N ALA A 238 -30.61 -5.47 0.87
CA ALA A 238 -30.14 -4.40 0.02
C ALA A 238 -28.64 -4.57 -0.20
N ILE A 239 -28.25 -4.87 -1.44
CA ILE A 239 -26.86 -5.08 -1.83
C ILE A 239 -26.40 -3.82 -2.56
N TYR A 240 -25.53 -3.05 -1.91
CA TYR A 240 -24.91 -1.88 -2.51
C TYR A 240 -23.58 -2.27 -3.15
N THR A 241 -23.36 -1.83 -4.36
CA THR A 241 -22.08 -1.98 -5.07
C THR A 241 -21.75 -0.72 -5.86
N SER A 242 -20.47 -0.45 -6.01
CA SER A 242 -19.97 0.67 -6.82
C SER A 242 -19.00 0.15 -7.86
N VAL A 243 -19.29 0.45 -9.13
CA VAL A 243 -18.43 0.11 -10.27
C VAL A 243 -17.82 1.40 -10.82
N VAL A 244 -16.51 1.39 -11.02
CA VAL A 244 -15.75 2.56 -11.51
C VAL A 244 -15.09 2.22 -12.84
N ASN A 245 -15.26 3.11 -13.80
CA ASN A 245 -14.57 3.03 -15.09
C ASN A 245 -13.30 3.88 -15.05
N PHE A 246 -12.13 3.25 -14.94
CA PHE A 246 -10.82 3.91 -14.96
C PHE A 246 -10.26 4.10 -16.37
N SER A 247 -10.93 3.55 -17.40
CA SER A 247 -10.49 3.69 -18.78
C SER A 247 -10.75 5.10 -19.33
N SER A 248 -10.12 5.42 -20.45
CA SER A 248 -10.30 6.71 -21.15
C SER A 248 -11.56 6.78 -22.01
N ASN A 249 -12.30 5.68 -22.15
CA ASN A 249 -13.50 5.56 -22.97
C ASN A 249 -14.69 5.13 -22.14
N ALA A 250 -15.90 5.46 -22.59
CA ALA A 250 -17.12 4.91 -21.99
C ALA A 250 -17.16 3.39 -22.18
N GLN A 251 -17.58 2.66 -21.14
CA GLN A 251 -17.67 1.20 -21.13
C GLN A 251 -19.12 0.77 -20.93
N SER A 252 -19.54 -0.18 -21.76
CA SER A 252 -20.85 -0.83 -21.64
C SER A 252 -20.65 -2.25 -21.17
N ILE A 253 -21.12 -2.55 -19.97
CA ILE A 253 -20.92 -3.83 -19.28
C ILE A 253 -22.24 -4.36 -18.73
N ALA A 254 -22.29 -5.65 -18.44
CA ALA A 254 -23.37 -6.26 -17.65
C ALA A 254 -22.88 -6.43 -16.20
N LEU A 255 -23.66 -5.92 -15.25
CA LEU A 255 -23.47 -6.12 -13.82
C LEU A 255 -24.44 -7.20 -13.35
N GLU A 256 -23.92 -8.31 -12.86
CA GLU A 256 -24.69 -9.45 -12.39
C GLU A 256 -24.62 -9.55 -10.86
N LEU A 257 -25.78 -9.81 -10.24
CA LEU A 257 -25.89 -10.24 -8.87
C LEU A 257 -26.16 -11.73 -8.83
N LEU A 258 -25.34 -12.46 -8.10
CA LEU A 258 -25.49 -13.90 -7.89
C LEU A 258 -25.72 -14.20 -6.40
N PHE A 259 -26.49 -15.26 -6.11
CA PHE A 259 -26.59 -15.86 -4.78
C PHE A 259 -26.21 -17.35 -4.88
N ASP A 260 -25.18 -17.76 -4.17
CA ASP A 260 -24.57 -19.09 -4.26
C ASP A 260 -24.34 -19.54 -5.72
N ASN A 261 -23.75 -18.69 -6.53
CA ASN A 261 -23.48 -18.87 -7.97
C ASN A 261 -24.70 -18.88 -8.89
N ALA A 262 -25.93 -18.74 -8.38
CA ALA A 262 -27.13 -18.58 -9.20
C ALA A 262 -27.40 -17.10 -9.46
N VAL A 263 -27.60 -16.72 -10.72
CA VAL A 263 -27.91 -15.33 -11.10
C VAL A 263 -29.28 -14.94 -10.57
N VAL A 264 -29.32 -13.85 -9.81
CA VAL A 264 -30.54 -13.27 -9.22
C VAL A 264 -31.04 -12.08 -10.03
N ASP A 265 -30.12 -11.19 -10.42
CA ASP A 265 -30.44 -10.00 -11.22
C ASP A 265 -29.27 -9.67 -12.15
N THR A 266 -29.59 -9.00 -13.27
CA THR A 266 -28.58 -8.54 -14.24
C THR A 266 -28.97 -7.16 -14.75
N ARG A 267 -28.03 -6.20 -14.71
CA ARG A 267 -28.24 -4.83 -15.14
C ARG A 267 -27.22 -4.40 -16.18
N PRO A 268 -27.65 -3.92 -17.34
CA PRO A 268 -26.74 -3.28 -18.27
C PRO A 268 -26.33 -1.89 -17.73
N LEU A 269 -25.03 -1.62 -17.69
CA LEU A 269 -24.46 -0.32 -17.28
C LEU A 269 -23.68 0.29 -18.43
N ASN A 270 -23.85 1.59 -18.62
CA ASN A 270 -23.00 2.39 -19.49
C ASN A 270 -22.32 3.45 -18.63
N ILE A 271 -21.02 3.28 -18.41
CA ILE A 271 -20.26 4.12 -17.48
C ILE A 271 -19.31 5.00 -18.29
N PRO A 272 -19.47 6.33 -18.24
CA PRO A 272 -18.55 7.26 -18.89
C PRO A 272 -17.11 7.07 -18.41
N ALA A 273 -16.15 7.57 -19.20
CA ALA A 273 -14.73 7.54 -18.82
C ALA A 273 -14.46 8.27 -17.51
N GLY A 274 -13.80 7.62 -16.58
CA GLY A 274 -13.43 8.16 -15.26
C GLY A 274 -14.60 8.33 -14.29
N ASP A 275 -15.78 7.79 -14.59
CA ASP A 275 -16.98 7.95 -13.79
C ASP A 275 -17.29 6.72 -12.93
N THR A 276 -18.15 6.90 -11.94
CA THR A 276 -18.58 5.90 -10.96
C THR A 276 -20.07 5.64 -11.09
N SER A 277 -20.46 4.36 -11.13
CA SER A 277 -21.85 3.93 -11.17
C SER A 277 -22.24 3.16 -9.90
N PRO A 278 -22.83 3.82 -8.91
CA PRO A 278 -23.37 3.14 -7.73
C PRO A 278 -24.67 2.40 -8.09
N GLN A 279 -24.80 1.19 -7.58
CA GLN A 279 -25.98 0.34 -7.78
C GLN A 279 -26.47 -0.24 -6.47
N VAL A 280 -27.79 -0.38 -6.34
CA VAL A 280 -28.42 -1.06 -5.22
C VAL A 280 -29.34 -2.13 -5.75
N PHE A 281 -29.08 -3.37 -5.39
CA PHE A 281 -29.97 -4.50 -5.69
C PHE A 281 -30.81 -4.82 -4.47
N SER A 282 -32.03 -5.34 -4.70
CA SER A 282 -32.86 -5.95 -3.67
C SER A 282 -33.03 -7.43 -3.99
N ALA A 283 -32.72 -8.28 -3.02
CA ALA A 283 -32.80 -9.72 -3.16
C ALA A 283 -33.42 -10.39 -1.94
N LEU A 284 -34.35 -11.32 -2.15
CA LEU A 284 -34.90 -12.13 -1.08
C LEU A 284 -33.90 -13.21 -0.65
N GLN A 285 -33.67 -13.35 0.64
CA GLN A 285 -32.79 -14.34 1.22
C GLN A 285 -33.59 -15.28 2.13
N SER A 286 -33.55 -16.58 1.84
CA SER A 286 -34.24 -17.61 2.63
C SER A 286 -33.31 -18.50 3.45
N ARG A 287 -32.02 -18.43 3.22
CA ARG A 287 -30.97 -19.20 3.89
C ARG A 287 -29.65 -18.43 3.94
N ASP A 288 -28.74 -18.81 4.79
CA ASP A 288 -27.36 -18.33 4.76
C ASP A 288 -26.75 -18.63 3.38
N GLY A 289 -25.94 -17.73 2.86
CA GLY A 289 -25.32 -17.90 1.56
C GLY A 289 -24.37 -16.77 1.21
N ILE A 290 -23.87 -16.78 -0.01
CA ILE A 290 -22.89 -15.84 -0.52
C ILE A 290 -23.50 -15.04 -1.65
N PHE A 291 -23.57 -13.72 -1.48
CA PHE A 291 -23.83 -12.82 -2.59
C PHE A 291 -22.53 -12.49 -3.30
N THR A 292 -22.57 -12.58 -4.62
CA THR A 292 -21.45 -12.23 -5.50
C THR A 292 -21.93 -11.21 -6.51
N VAL A 293 -21.19 -10.14 -6.66
CA VAL A 293 -21.37 -9.17 -7.75
C VAL A 293 -20.27 -9.42 -8.75
N ARG A 294 -20.64 -9.50 -10.03
CA ARG A 294 -19.71 -9.76 -11.14
C ARG A 294 -20.00 -8.84 -12.32
N ILE A 295 -18.96 -8.35 -12.96
CA ILE A 295 -19.04 -7.60 -14.22
C ILE A 295 -18.48 -8.42 -15.37
N ASP A 296 -19.13 -8.34 -16.53
CA ASP A 296 -18.64 -8.92 -17.79
C ASP A 296 -17.80 -7.84 -18.52
N ALA A 297 -16.66 -7.48 -17.96
CA ALA A 297 -15.73 -6.55 -18.57
C ALA A 297 -14.59 -7.31 -19.27
N LYS A 298 -14.21 -6.82 -20.46
CA LYS A 298 -13.02 -7.29 -21.19
C LYS A 298 -11.94 -6.23 -21.06
N ASP A 299 -11.32 -6.21 -19.92
CA ASP A 299 -10.34 -5.22 -19.50
C ASP A 299 -8.96 -5.84 -19.19
N ASP A 300 -8.05 -5.03 -18.69
CA ASP A 300 -6.69 -5.48 -18.44
C ASP A 300 -6.51 -6.14 -17.05
N LEU A 301 -7.50 -6.02 -16.12
CA LEU A 301 -7.41 -6.57 -14.76
C LEU A 301 -8.65 -7.38 -14.38
N ALA A 302 -8.55 -8.70 -14.38
CA ALA A 302 -9.66 -9.57 -14.02
C ALA A 302 -9.92 -9.71 -12.52
N ALA A 303 -8.95 -9.31 -11.67
CA ALA A 303 -9.03 -9.53 -10.23
C ALA A 303 -10.11 -8.67 -9.53
N ASP A 304 -10.51 -7.52 -10.06
CA ASP A 304 -11.54 -6.63 -9.51
C ASP A 304 -12.89 -6.72 -10.25
N ASN A 305 -13.03 -7.68 -11.16
CA ASN A 305 -14.27 -7.94 -11.90
C ASN A 305 -15.32 -8.72 -11.10
N GLN A 306 -14.97 -9.17 -9.90
CA GLN A 306 -15.87 -9.91 -9.02
C GLN A 306 -15.61 -9.54 -7.57
N ALA A 307 -16.69 -9.44 -6.77
CA ALA A 307 -16.62 -9.31 -5.33
C ALA A 307 -17.70 -10.14 -4.65
N SER A 308 -17.39 -10.75 -3.52
CA SER A 308 -18.28 -11.66 -2.81
C SER A 308 -18.38 -11.31 -1.33
N MET A 309 -19.55 -11.52 -0.73
CA MET A 309 -19.78 -11.31 0.69
C MET A 309 -20.71 -12.38 1.25
N VAL A 310 -20.35 -12.94 2.40
CA VAL A 310 -21.21 -13.88 3.13
C VAL A 310 -22.35 -13.09 3.76
N SER A 311 -23.57 -13.52 3.50
CA SER A 311 -24.78 -13.00 4.12
C SER A 311 -25.42 -14.06 5.00
N LEU A 312 -25.44 -13.79 6.30
CA LEU A 312 -26.10 -14.64 7.27
C LEU A 312 -27.52 -14.13 7.50
N LEU A 313 -28.46 -15.06 7.68
CA LEU A 313 -29.80 -14.69 8.14
C LEU A 313 -29.72 -14.16 9.56
N PRO A 314 -30.44 -13.07 9.87
CA PRO A 314 -30.48 -12.55 11.22
C PRO A 314 -31.09 -13.60 12.14
N GLN A 315 -30.29 -14.11 13.06
CA GLN A 315 -30.77 -14.94 14.13
C GLN A 315 -31.28 -14.04 15.24
N PRO A 316 -32.48 -14.34 15.85
CA PRO A 316 -32.93 -13.59 17.00
C PRO A 316 -31.88 -13.65 18.11
N ALA A 317 -31.49 -12.48 18.64
CA ALA A 317 -30.61 -12.40 19.79
C ALA A 317 -31.32 -13.04 20.99
N LYS A 318 -30.75 -14.09 21.57
CA LYS A 318 -31.28 -14.74 22.78
C LYS A 318 -30.95 -13.85 23.97
N VAL A 319 -31.94 -13.11 24.45
CA VAL A 319 -31.81 -12.18 25.57
C VAL A 319 -32.42 -12.76 26.84
N LEU A 320 -31.65 -12.77 27.94
CA LEU A 320 -32.15 -13.08 29.27
C LEU A 320 -32.32 -11.77 30.02
N LEU A 321 -33.55 -11.44 30.39
CA LEU A 321 -33.84 -10.34 31.30
C LEU A 321 -34.00 -10.88 32.72
N VAL A 322 -33.13 -10.44 33.64
CA VAL A 322 -33.24 -10.69 35.08
C VAL A 322 -33.77 -9.43 35.72
N SER A 323 -35.06 -9.44 36.10
CA SER A 323 -35.75 -8.26 36.63
C SER A 323 -36.88 -8.63 37.57
N ARG A 324 -37.09 -7.85 38.62
CA ARG A 324 -38.19 -8.03 39.56
C ARG A 324 -39.52 -7.48 39.05
N GLY A 325 -39.62 -7.10 37.78
CA GLY A 325 -40.89 -6.70 37.16
C GLY A 325 -40.88 -5.31 36.51
N ASN A 326 -39.90 -5.02 35.67
CA ASN A 326 -39.82 -3.78 34.89
C ASN A 326 -40.54 -3.93 33.55
N ARG A 327 -41.83 -3.56 33.49
CA ARG A 327 -42.64 -3.61 32.27
C ARG A 327 -42.13 -2.72 31.13
N PHE A 328 -41.46 -1.61 31.45
CA PHE A 328 -40.91 -0.73 30.41
C PHE A 328 -39.73 -1.42 29.70
N MET A 329 -38.88 -2.08 30.51
CA MET A 329 -37.75 -2.85 29.95
C MET A 329 -38.22 -4.04 29.12
N GLU A 330 -39.18 -4.82 29.64
CA GLU A 330 -39.76 -5.94 28.88
C GLU A 330 -40.33 -5.50 27.55
N LYS A 331 -41.13 -4.39 27.53
CA LYS A 331 -41.72 -3.86 26.31
C LYS A 331 -40.66 -3.27 25.36
N ALA A 332 -39.64 -2.60 25.87
CA ALA A 332 -38.54 -2.08 25.04
C ALA A 332 -37.74 -3.21 24.37
N LEU A 333 -37.48 -4.31 25.13
CA LEU A 333 -36.80 -5.49 24.56
C LEU A 333 -37.67 -6.25 23.55
N HIS A 334 -38.98 -6.35 23.76
CA HIS A 334 -39.90 -6.91 22.76
C HIS A 334 -40.06 -6.04 21.52
N ALA A 335 -39.91 -4.72 21.66
CA ALA A 335 -39.99 -3.81 20.54
C ALA A 335 -38.67 -3.75 19.74
N ALA A 336 -37.55 -4.20 20.31
CA ALA A 336 -36.29 -4.33 19.60
C ALA A 336 -36.41 -5.46 18.55
N ALA A 337 -35.91 -5.18 17.34
CA ALA A 337 -35.97 -6.14 16.25
C ALA A 337 -35.15 -7.40 16.56
N ASN A 338 -35.66 -8.57 16.18
CA ASN A 338 -34.95 -9.84 16.27
C ASN A 338 -34.47 -10.21 17.70
N VAL A 339 -35.34 -10.18 18.70
CA VAL A 339 -35.05 -10.59 20.08
C VAL A 339 -35.90 -11.78 20.48
N ASP A 340 -35.25 -12.84 20.96
CA ASP A 340 -35.88 -13.98 21.70
C ASP A 340 -35.68 -13.74 23.20
N LEU A 341 -36.73 -13.20 23.84
CA LEU A 341 -36.67 -12.75 25.23
C LEU A 341 -37.10 -13.84 26.20
N THR A 342 -36.23 -14.15 27.15
CA THR A 342 -36.56 -14.95 28.34
C THR A 342 -36.50 -14.05 29.56
N VAL A 343 -37.54 -14.06 30.41
CA VAL A 343 -37.62 -13.25 31.63
C VAL A 343 -37.54 -14.13 32.86
N VAL A 344 -36.67 -13.77 33.80
CA VAL A 344 -36.51 -14.43 35.09
C VAL A 344 -36.45 -13.38 36.22
N GLN A 345 -36.81 -13.74 37.47
CA GLN A 345 -36.94 -12.74 38.53
C GLN A 345 -35.68 -12.54 39.36
N ASP A 346 -34.99 -13.61 39.72
CA ASP A 346 -33.96 -13.53 40.78
C ASP A 346 -32.61 -14.15 40.43
N THR A 347 -32.51 -15.01 39.43
CA THR A 347 -31.30 -15.74 39.12
C THR A 347 -30.91 -15.61 37.65
N ALA A 348 -29.62 -15.56 37.39
CA ALA A 348 -29.08 -15.62 36.03
C ALA A 348 -28.84 -17.09 35.58
N ASP A 349 -29.56 -18.05 36.13
CA ASP A 349 -29.47 -19.44 35.71
C ASP A 349 -29.96 -19.61 34.28
N GLY A 350 -29.23 -20.37 33.46
CA GLY A 350 -29.51 -20.52 32.03
C GLY A 350 -28.91 -19.42 31.16
N ALA A 351 -28.08 -18.54 31.71
CA ALA A 351 -27.38 -17.49 30.94
C ALA A 351 -26.34 -18.05 29.95
N GLU A 352 -25.89 -19.30 30.11
CA GLU A 352 -24.81 -19.87 29.30
C GLU A 352 -25.19 -20.06 27.82
N ASP A 353 -26.48 -20.24 27.52
CA ASP A 353 -27.02 -20.39 26.15
C ASP A 353 -27.56 -19.06 25.56
N LYS A 354 -27.36 -17.95 26.24
CA LYS A 354 -27.84 -16.63 25.82
C LYS A 354 -26.73 -15.80 25.16
N ASP A 355 -27.13 -14.89 24.29
CA ASP A 355 -26.22 -13.97 23.64
C ASP A 355 -26.00 -12.72 24.49
N VAL A 356 -27.07 -12.24 25.12
CA VAL A 356 -27.10 -11.04 25.97
C VAL A 356 -27.84 -11.29 27.25
N VAL A 357 -27.31 -10.81 28.36
CA VAL A 357 -27.98 -10.81 29.67
C VAL A 357 -28.25 -9.36 30.08
N VAL A 358 -29.45 -9.06 30.47
CA VAL A 358 -29.86 -7.78 31.05
C VAL A 358 -30.11 -7.96 32.52
N LEU A 359 -29.31 -7.34 33.37
CA LEU A 359 -29.50 -7.30 34.82
C LEU A 359 -30.16 -5.97 35.17
N ASP A 360 -31.42 -6.03 35.64
CA ASP A 360 -32.20 -4.85 35.95
C ASP A 360 -32.43 -4.80 37.48
N ASP A 361 -31.59 -4.04 38.15
CA ASP A 361 -31.53 -3.87 39.62
C ASP A 361 -31.45 -5.22 40.40
N VAL A 362 -30.86 -6.24 39.77
CA VAL A 362 -30.66 -7.57 40.39
C VAL A 362 -29.19 -7.96 40.31
N THR A 363 -28.55 -8.08 41.47
CA THR A 363 -27.18 -8.56 41.56
C THR A 363 -27.16 -10.10 41.51
N PRO A 364 -26.52 -10.72 40.50
CA PRO A 364 -26.50 -12.14 40.37
C PRO A 364 -25.54 -12.81 41.38
N SER A 365 -25.85 -14.01 41.83
CA SER A 365 -24.93 -14.79 42.67
C SER A 365 -23.66 -15.22 41.94
N LYS A 366 -23.78 -15.46 40.61
CA LYS A 366 -22.67 -15.74 39.67
C LYS A 366 -22.80 -14.83 38.47
N TRP A 367 -21.74 -14.09 38.17
CA TRP A 367 -21.72 -13.17 37.01
C TRP A 367 -21.80 -13.94 35.71
N PRO A 368 -22.70 -13.54 34.78
CA PRO A 368 -22.86 -14.20 33.49
C PRO A 368 -21.66 -13.94 32.58
N LYS A 369 -21.35 -14.89 31.71
CA LYS A 369 -20.29 -14.80 30.71
C LYS A 369 -20.71 -14.13 29.39
N PRO A 370 -21.99 -14.23 28.94
CA PRO A 370 -22.47 -13.51 27.77
C PRO A 370 -22.32 -11.99 27.89
N ASN A 371 -22.51 -11.27 26.78
CA ASN A 371 -22.51 -9.80 26.77
C ASN A 371 -23.58 -9.26 27.72
N LEU A 372 -23.34 -8.13 28.35
CA LEU A 372 -24.07 -7.71 29.53
C LEU A 372 -24.58 -6.27 29.44
N LEU A 373 -25.85 -6.05 29.71
CA LEU A 373 -26.44 -4.78 30.10
C LEU A 373 -26.72 -4.80 31.59
N ALA A 374 -25.93 -4.07 32.38
CA ALA A 374 -26.07 -4.00 33.85
C ALA A 374 -26.67 -2.65 34.25
N ILE A 375 -27.86 -2.68 34.87
CA ILE A 375 -28.62 -1.51 35.28
C ILE A 375 -28.68 -1.45 36.79
N HIS A 376 -28.17 -0.39 37.39
CA HIS A 376 -28.11 -0.14 38.82
C HIS A 376 -27.47 -1.30 39.62
N VAL A 377 -26.53 -2.01 38.98
CA VAL A 377 -25.81 -3.15 39.56
C VAL A 377 -24.31 -2.91 39.36
N ALA A 378 -23.52 -3.14 40.43
CA ALA A 378 -22.07 -2.95 40.33
C ALA A 378 -21.33 -4.21 40.77
N ASN A 379 -20.22 -4.48 40.08
CA ASN A 379 -19.29 -5.54 40.41
C ASN A 379 -18.00 -4.92 40.95
N THR A 380 -17.50 -5.40 42.06
CA THR A 380 -16.27 -4.93 42.68
C THR A 380 -15.04 -5.07 41.80
N ASN A 381 -15.06 -6.02 40.82
CA ASN A 381 -13.97 -6.20 39.87
C ASN A 381 -13.99 -5.18 38.71
N TRP A 382 -15.09 -4.44 38.53
CA TRP A 382 -15.24 -3.46 37.49
C TRP A 382 -14.73 -2.07 37.89
N PHE A 383 -14.92 -1.74 39.21
CA PHE A 383 -14.69 -0.39 39.69
C PHE A 383 -13.66 -0.38 40.83
N GLU A 384 -12.51 0.18 40.56
CA GLU A 384 -11.48 0.44 41.58
C GLU A 384 -11.97 1.53 42.55
N GLY A 385 -12.02 1.21 43.83
CA GLY A 385 -12.48 2.13 44.90
C GLY A 385 -13.96 2.06 45.22
N GLY A 386 -14.74 1.15 44.58
CA GLY A 386 -16.17 0.97 44.88
C GLY A 386 -17.06 2.04 44.27
N TRP A 387 -18.21 2.26 44.85
CA TRP A 387 -19.21 3.23 44.40
C TRP A 387 -19.84 3.98 45.58
N THR A 388 -20.39 5.15 45.30
CA THR A 388 -21.12 5.98 46.26
C THR A 388 -22.50 6.29 45.70
N ASN A 389 -23.51 6.53 46.55
CA ASN A 389 -24.80 6.97 46.06
C ASN A 389 -24.84 8.49 45.90
N ILE A 390 -25.23 8.97 44.70
CA ILE A 390 -25.36 10.39 44.36
C ILE A 390 -26.81 10.69 44.06
N ALA A 391 -27.40 11.58 44.83
CA ALA A 391 -28.79 11.98 44.66
C ALA A 391 -28.94 13.06 43.59
N ASN A 392 -30.02 12.97 42.81
CA ASN A 392 -30.42 13.93 41.76
C ASN A 392 -29.29 14.32 40.79
N PRO A 393 -28.60 13.37 40.16
CA PRO A 393 -27.57 13.68 39.22
C PRO A 393 -28.16 14.36 37.99
N ALA A 394 -27.60 15.49 37.58
CA ALA A 394 -27.99 16.17 36.33
C ALA A 394 -27.11 15.69 35.18
N ILE A 395 -27.75 15.32 34.08
CA ILE A 395 -27.05 14.99 32.84
C ILE A 395 -26.39 16.26 32.29
N VAL A 396 -25.08 16.19 32.01
CA VAL A 396 -24.30 17.37 31.51
C VAL A 396 -23.94 17.18 30.04
N ASP A 397 -23.55 15.98 29.66
CA ASP A 397 -23.10 15.69 28.29
C ASP A 397 -23.35 14.23 27.91
N TRP A 398 -23.49 13.97 26.60
CA TRP A 398 -23.56 12.61 26.06
C TRP A 398 -22.94 12.52 24.66
N LYS A 399 -22.30 11.39 24.36
CA LYS A 399 -21.53 11.17 23.11
C LYS A 399 -22.43 10.68 21.97
N ASN A 400 -23.06 11.59 21.24
CA ASN A 400 -23.93 11.29 20.09
C ASN A 400 -23.25 10.55 18.95
N THR A 401 -21.91 10.57 18.87
CA THR A 401 -21.12 9.85 17.85
C THR A 401 -21.00 8.36 18.12
N HIS A 402 -21.29 7.92 19.35
CA HIS A 402 -21.23 6.50 19.69
C HIS A 402 -22.48 5.75 19.21
N PRO A 403 -22.37 4.53 18.64
CA PRO A 403 -23.50 3.75 18.12
C PRO A 403 -24.65 3.59 19.11
N LEU A 404 -24.36 3.40 20.40
CA LEU A 404 -25.35 3.27 21.48
C LEU A 404 -26.24 4.50 21.64
N LEU A 405 -25.72 5.68 21.35
CA LEU A 405 -26.45 6.96 21.52
C LEU A 405 -26.93 7.55 20.19
N ARG A 406 -26.90 6.76 19.13
CA ARG A 406 -27.41 7.18 17.82
C ARG A 406 -28.90 7.47 17.90
N TYR A 407 -29.29 8.69 17.51
CA TYR A 407 -30.65 9.24 17.57
C TYR A 407 -31.24 9.35 19.00
N ILE A 408 -30.40 9.31 20.04
CA ILE A 408 -30.83 9.44 21.43
C ILE A 408 -30.75 10.91 21.86
N ASN A 409 -31.86 11.38 22.43
CA ASN A 409 -31.91 12.65 23.13
C ASN A 409 -32.25 12.41 24.59
N LEU A 410 -31.43 12.94 25.50
CA LEU A 410 -31.55 12.79 26.94
C LEU A 410 -31.97 14.11 27.62
N ASP A 411 -32.37 15.13 26.86
CA ASP A 411 -32.88 16.38 27.42
C ASP A 411 -34.07 16.12 28.35
N ASN A 412 -34.07 16.80 29.49
CA ASN A 412 -35.12 16.70 30.50
C ASN A 412 -35.36 15.29 31.08
N VAL A 413 -34.39 14.38 31.00
CA VAL A 413 -34.41 13.14 31.78
C VAL A 413 -34.01 13.49 33.21
N GLN A 414 -34.89 13.17 34.17
CA GLN A 414 -34.63 13.32 35.60
C GLN A 414 -34.32 11.96 36.20
N ILE A 415 -33.32 11.90 37.07
CA ILE A 415 -32.83 10.70 37.74
C ILE A 415 -32.85 10.98 39.23
N SER A 416 -33.46 10.11 40.03
CA SER A 416 -33.54 10.27 41.47
C SER A 416 -32.20 10.06 42.15
N ASP A 417 -31.52 8.99 41.82
CA ASP A 417 -30.18 8.66 42.35
C ASP A 417 -29.40 7.79 41.39
N THR A 418 -28.09 7.75 41.57
CA THR A 418 -27.16 6.91 40.77
C THR A 418 -25.99 6.43 41.60
N LEU A 419 -25.46 5.28 41.20
CA LEU A 419 -24.17 4.79 41.69
C LEU A 419 -23.05 5.61 41.09
N GLY A 420 -22.40 6.45 41.89
CA GLY A 420 -21.26 7.24 41.49
C GLY A 420 -20.00 6.37 41.46
N VAL A 421 -19.35 6.29 40.29
CA VAL A 421 -18.17 5.48 40.07
C VAL A 421 -17.07 6.31 39.42
N LYS A 422 -15.81 5.95 39.68
CA LYS A 422 -14.69 6.43 38.87
C LYS A 422 -14.65 5.65 37.56
N THR A 423 -14.60 6.33 36.42
CA THR A 423 -14.52 5.68 35.09
C THR A 423 -13.34 4.73 35.03
N PRO A 424 -13.57 3.44 34.83
CA PRO A 424 -12.51 2.45 34.77
C PRO A 424 -11.81 2.44 33.41
N GLY A 425 -10.59 1.91 33.33
CA GLY A 425 -9.80 1.88 32.10
C GLY A 425 -10.38 1.00 30.97
N TRP A 426 -11.31 0.11 31.29
CA TRP A 426 -11.98 -0.77 30.31
C TRP A 426 -13.19 -0.13 29.63
N ALA A 427 -13.72 0.99 30.14
CA ALA A 427 -14.96 1.61 29.68
C ALA A 427 -14.77 3.06 29.22
N VAL A 428 -15.62 3.46 28.28
CA VAL A 428 -15.75 4.83 27.82
C VAL A 428 -17.02 5.42 28.42
N PRO A 429 -16.97 6.62 29.04
CA PRO A 429 -18.17 7.31 29.48
C PRO A 429 -18.97 7.77 28.27
N LEU A 430 -20.24 7.38 28.25
CA LEU A 430 -21.20 7.67 27.18
C LEU A 430 -22.14 8.81 27.56
N VAL A 431 -22.58 8.82 28.81
CA VAL A 431 -23.42 9.88 29.39
C VAL A 431 -22.80 10.29 30.72
N ASP A 432 -22.53 11.58 30.85
CA ASP A 432 -21.85 12.15 32.00
C ASP A 432 -22.77 13.05 32.83
N ALA A 433 -22.64 12.95 34.16
CA ALA A 433 -23.10 13.92 35.11
C ALA A 433 -21.91 14.72 35.68
N GLN A 434 -22.16 15.76 36.47
CA GLN A 434 -21.09 16.63 37.02
C GLN A 434 -20.07 15.86 37.87
N GLN A 435 -20.47 14.78 38.53
CA GLN A 435 -19.63 14.06 39.52
C GLN A 435 -19.29 12.63 39.10
N THR A 436 -19.99 12.05 38.13
CA THR A 436 -19.84 10.67 37.72
C THR A 436 -20.35 10.42 36.31
N ALA A 437 -19.90 9.34 35.68
CA ALA A 437 -20.54 8.83 34.48
C ALA A 437 -21.84 8.10 34.85
N LEU A 438 -22.90 8.33 34.09
CA LEU A 438 -24.21 7.70 34.26
C LEU A 438 -24.36 6.45 33.40
N ILE A 439 -23.77 6.44 32.21
CA ILE A 439 -23.75 5.29 31.31
C ILE A 439 -22.33 5.08 30.82
N LEU A 440 -21.87 3.85 30.96
CA LEU A 440 -20.56 3.39 30.50
C LEU A 440 -20.73 2.28 29.45
N GLY A 441 -19.87 2.27 28.44
CA GLY A 441 -19.78 1.17 27.48
C GLY A 441 -18.34 0.72 27.31
N GLY A 442 -18.08 -0.58 27.28
CA GLY A 442 -16.72 -1.08 27.11
C GLY A 442 -16.66 -2.61 26.99
N GLU A 443 -15.44 -3.14 27.09
CA GLU A 443 -15.18 -4.57 26.95
C GLU A 443 -14.16 -5.06 27.97
N ILE A 444 -14.48 -6.17 28.64
CA ILE A 444 -13.60 -6.86 29.58
C ILE A 444 -13.44 -8.30 29.09
N SER A 445 -12.24 -8.76 28.80
CA SER A 445 -11.97 -10.16 28.43
C SER A 445 -12.90 -10.67 27.32
N ARG A 446 -13.16 -9.86 26.29
CA ARG A 446 -14.08 -10.13 25.17
C ARG A 446 -15.58 -10.14 25.53
N GLN A 447 -15.96 -9.77 26.72
CA GLN A 447 -17.35 -9.54 27.12
C GLN A 447 -17.64 -8.05 26.94
N ARG A 448 -18.61 -7.70 26.09
CA ARG A 448 -19.10 -6.33 25.98
C ARG A 448 -20.03 -6.05 27.14
N ILE A 449 -19.83 -4.91 27.77
CA ILE A 449 -20.60 -4.48 28.94
C ILE A 449 -21.11 -3.08 28.70
N ILE A 450 -22.42 -2.91 28.87
CA ILE A 450 -23.05 -1.60 29.04
C ILE A 450 -23.46 -1.52 30.48
N TRP A 451 -23.02 -0.48 31.16
CA TRP A 451 -23.37 -0.21 32.54
C TRP A 451 -24.17 1.07 32.66
N ILE A 452 -25.31 1.03 33.34
CA ILE A 452 -26.17 2.15 33.70
C ILE A 452 -26.16 2.30 35.20
N GLY A 453 -25.71 3.44 35.73
CA GLY A 453 -25.50 3.66 37.15
C GLY A 453 -26.78 3.87 37.96
N PHE A 454 -27.91 4.08 37.31
CA PHE A 454 -29.19 4.39 37.99
C PHE A 454 -30.27 3.38 37.65
N ASP A 455 -31.23 3.23 38.57
CA ASP A 455 -32.45 2.45 38.32
C ASP A 455 -33.32 3.20 37.31
N THR A 456 -33.65 2.56 36.20
CA THR A 456 -34.48 3.13 35.16
C THR A 456 -35.87 3.47 35.64
N LEU A 457 -36.45 2.71 36.59
CA LEU A 457 -37.76 2.97 37.20
C LEU A 457 -37.76 4.19 38.12
N GLN A 458 -36.60 4.57 38.65
CA GLN A 458 -36.42 5.76 39.46
C GLN A 458 -35.99 6.98 38.60
N SER A 459 -36.34 6.95 37.33
CA SER A 459 -36.09 8.03 36.40
C SER A 459 -37.30 8.31 35.51
N THR A 460 -37.32 9.46 34.85
CA THR A 460 -38.32 9.78 33.83
C THR A 460 -38.01 9.23 32.47
N TRP A 461 -36.87 8.52 32.31
CA TRP A 461 -36.40 8.06 31.02
C TRP A 461 -37.28 7.00 30.34
N PRO A 462 -37.85 6.00 31.03
CA PRO A 462 -38.77 5.03 30.41
C PRO A 462 -40.01 5.63 29.77
N LEU A 463 -40.38 6.85 30.15
CA LEU A 463 -41.50 7.61 29.57
C LEU A 463 -41.12 8.37 28.28
N ARG A 464 -39.86 8.31 27.86
CA ARG A 464 -39.36 9.00 26.70
C ARG A 464 -39.14 8.04 25.54
N ILE A 465 -39.29 8.52 24.30
CA ILE A 465 -39.03 7.75 23.08
C ILE A 465 -37.55 7.28 23.00
N SER A 466 -36.65 8.06 23.57
CA SER A 466 -35.22 7.71 23.61
C SER A 466 -34.90 6.42 24.39
N PHE A 467 -35.77 6.00 25.31
CA PHE A 467 -35.53 4.76 26.08
C PHE A 467 -35.62 3.49 25.24
N PRO A 468 -36.74 3.16 24.56
CA PRO A 468 -36.79 1.98 23.71
C PRO A 468 -35.79 2.03 22.55
N MET A 469 -35.47 3.23 22.02
CA MET A 469 -34.41 3.37 21.00
C MET A 469 -33.04 3.03 21.57
N PHE A 470 -32.73 3.46 22.79
CA PHE A 470 -31.47 3.10 23.43
C PHE A 470 -31.38 1.59 23.69
N ILE A 471 -32.46 0.96 24.16
CA ILE A 471 -32.48 -0.50 24.39
C ILE A 471 -32.28 -1.24 23.07
N ALA A 472 -32.91 -0.80 21.97
CA ALA A 472 -32.68 -1.39 20.64
C ALA A 472 -31.21 -1.26 20.22
N ASN A 473 -30.62 -0.07 20.31
CA ASN A 473 -29.20 0.15 20.03
C ASN A 473 -28.28 -0.67 20.93
N ALA A 474 -28.66 -0.83 22.23
CA ALA A 474 -27.89 -1.61 23.20
C ALA A 474 -27.89 -3.09 22.83
N ILE A 475 -29.02 -3.66 22.47
CA ILE A 475 -29.10 -5.06 22.03
C ILE A 475 -28.34 -5.28 20.74
N GLU A 476 -28.47 -4.38 19.76
CA GLU A 476 -27.69 -4.44 18.51
C GLU A 476 -26.18 -4.40 18.81
N TRP A 477 -25.72 -3.51 19.67
CA TRP A 477 -24.31 -3.40 20.01
C TRP A 477 -23.78 -4.60 20.82
N LEU A 478 -24.61 -5.17 21.70
CA LEU A 478 -24.27 -6.34 22.51
C LEU A 478 -24.41 -7.66 21.72
N ASN A 479 -25.17 -7.68 20.62
CA ASN A 479 -25.41 -8.91 19.87
C ASN A 479 -24.14 -9.35 19.14
N PRO A 480 -23.56 -10.53 19.47
CA PRO A 480 -22.37 -11.02 18.80
C PRO A 480 -22.60 -11.37 17.31
N ALA A 481 -23.86 -11.65 16.92
CA ALA A 481 -24.19 -12.01 15.54
C ALA A 481 -24.11 -10.81 14.58
N ALA A 482 -24.44 -9.61 15.04
CA ALA A 482 -24.37 -8.39 14.22
C ALA A 482 -22.93 -8.07 13.74
N ALA A 483 -21.92 -8.43 14.54
CA ALA A 483 -20.51 -8.24 14.17
C ALA A 483 -19.96 -9.36 13.27
N LYS A 484 -20.60 -10.55 13.24
CA LYS A 484 -20.06 -11.72 12.50
C LYS A 484 -20.06 -11.54 11.00
N SER A 485 -21.12 -10.99 10.41
CA SER A 485 -21.21 -10.85 8.95
C SER A 485 -20.13 -9.92 8.38
N GLN A 486 -19.79 -8.85 9.07
CA GLN A 486 -18.73 -7.93 8.64
C GLN A 486 -17.32 -8.54 8.78
N GLN A 487 -17.13 -9.43 9.77
CA GLN A 487 -15.85 -10.13 9.96
C GLN A 487 -15.60 -11.24 8.93
N LEU A 488 -16.63 -11.63 8.15
CA LEU A 488 -16.53 -12.67 7.12
C LEU A 488 -16.19 -12.13 5.72
N MET A 489 -15.98 -10.83 5.59
CA MET A 489 -15.44 -10.19 4.38
C MET A 489 -14.12 -9.51 4.72
N LEU A 490 -13.08 -9.76 3.91
CA LEU A 490 -11.73 -9.26 4.07
C LEU A 490 -11.23 -8.67 2.76
N HIS A 491 -10.28 -7.74 2.86
CA HIS A 491 -9.44 -7.40 1.74
C HIS A 491 -8.31 -8.42 1.58
N ALA A 492 -7.91 -8.66 0.34
CA ALA A 492 -6.81 -9.59 0.06
C ALA A 492 -5.52 -9.16 0.78
N GLY A 493 -4.85 -10.12 1.44
CA GLY A 493 -3.68 -9.88 2.27
C GLY A 493 -3.97 -9.52 3.73
N GLU A 494 -5.24 -9.34 4.12
CA GLU A 494 -5.62 -9.14 5.52
C GLU A 494 -5.78 -10.49 6.23
N PRO A 495 -5.21 -10.68 7.43
CA PRO A 495 -5.34 -11.94 8.15
C PRO A 495 -6.79 -12.15 8.64
N PHE A 496 -7.36 -13.31 8.31
CA PHE A 496 -8.64 -13.74 8.87
C PHE A 496 -8.47 -14.14 10.32
N ARG A 497 -9.29 -13.56 11.20
CA ARG A 497 -9.30 -13.84 12.63
C ARG A 497 -10.67 -14.36 13.06
N PHE A 498 -10.70 -15.53 13.66
CA PHE A 498 -11.95 -16.12 14.09
C PHE A 498 -11.85 -16.72 15.50
N GLY A 499 -12.83 -16.37 16.35
CA GLY A 499 -12.96 -16.88 17.71
C GLY A 499 -13.81 -18.15 17.76
N LEU A 500 -13.23 -19.24 18.25
CA LEU A 500 -13.93 -20.50 18.47
C LEU A 500 -14.69 -20.47 19.78
N SER A 501 -15.89 -21.04 19.80
CA SER A 501 -16.65 -21.28 21.04
C SER A 501 -15.98 -22.33 21.95
N GLN A 502 -15.32 -23.32 21.34
CA GLN A 502 -14.54 -24.35 22.03
C GLN A 502 -13.14 -24.46 21.42
N PRO A 503 -12.10 -24.77 22.23
CA PRO A 503 -10.75 -24.97 21.69
C PRO A 503 -10.75 -26.14 20.69
N ALA A 504 -10.09 -25.96 19.56
CA ALA A 504 -9.84 -27.01 18.57
C ALA A 504 -8.35 -27.33 18.53
N ALA A 505 -7.98 -28.57 18.26
CA ALA A 505 -6.57 -28.96 18.09
C ALA A 505 -5.99 -28.50 16.76
N SER A 506 -6.82 -28.47 15.72
CA SER A 506 -6.46 -28.01 14.37
C SER A 506 -7.67 -27.39 13.68
N ALA A 507 -7.39 -26.57 12.69
CA ALA A 507 -8.36 -26.01 11.76
C ALA A 507 -7.93 -26.32 10.33
N GLU A 508 -8.87 -26.65 9.47
CA GLU A 508 -8.67 -26.83 8.03
C GLU A 508 -9.27 -25.63 7.29
N VAL A 509 -8.47 -24.98 6.46
CA VAL A 509 -8.94 -23.93 5.56
C VAL A 509 -8.89 -24.44 4.13
N THR A 510 -10.05 -24.42 3.45
CA THR A 510 -10.12 -24.69 2.02
C THR A 510 -10.01 -23.35 1.26
N LEU A 511 -9.04 -23.26 0.38
CA LEU A 511 -8.75 -22.07 -0.44
C LEU A 511 -9.69 -22.01 -1.67
N PRO A 512 -9.82 -20.86 -2.34
CA PRO A 512 -10.68 -20.69 -3.52
C PRO A 512 -10.40 -21.70 -4.65
N GLY A 513 -9.19 -22.19 -4.79
CA GLY A 513 -8.79 -23.22 -5.75
C GLY A 513 -9.06 -24.67 -5.32
N GLY A 514 -9.72 -24.89 -4.15
CA GLY A 514 -9.99 -26.21 -3.59
C GLY A 514 -8.80 -26.84 -2.85
N ALA A 515 -7.64 -26.20 -2.82
CA ALA A 515 -6.52 -26.64 -1.99
C ALA A 515 -6.85 -26.50 -0.51
N LYS A 516 -6.33 -27.41 0.31
CA LYS A 516 -6.61 -27.43 1.76
C LYS A 516 -5.33 -27.18 2.52
N GLU A 517 -5.42 -26.32 3.52
CA GLU A 517 -4.35 -25.99 4.43
C GLU A 517 -4.77 -26.25 5.88
N THR A 518 -3.91 -26.96 6.63
CA THR A 518 -4.18 -27.28 8.02
C THR A 518 -3.36 -26.37 8.93
N ILE A 519 -4.03 -25.71 9.86
CA ILE A 519 -3.45 -24.83 10.86
C ILE A 519 -3.48 -25.54 12.20
N ALA A 520 -2.32 -25.65 12.86
CA ALA A 520 -2.24 -26.08 14.23
C ALA A 520 -2.68 -24.94 15.16
N THR A 521 -3.78 -25.10 15.88
CA THR A 521 -4.33 -24.07 16.78
C THR A 521 -3.75 -24.14 18.19
N ALA A 522 -2.96 -25.18 18.49
CA ALA A 522 -2.35 -25.43 19.80
C ALA A 522 -3.34 -25.32 20.98
N GLY A 523 -4.64 -25.63 20.73
CA GLY A 523 -5.70 -25.52 21.74
C GLY A 523 -6.17 -24.08 22.02
N ASN A 524 -5.77 -23.11 21.21
CA ASN A 524 -6.26 -21.74 21.31
C ASN A 524 -7.71 -21.63 20.83
N ARG A 525 -8.43 -20.67 21.39
CA ARG A 525 -9.79 -20.32 20.96
C ARG A 525 -9.82 -19.33 19.80
N GLU A 526 -8.68 -18.81 19.39
CA GLU A 526 -8.56 -17.88 18.26
C GLU A 526 -7.76 -18.52 17.15
N ILE A 527 -8.31 -18.49 15.96
CA ILE A 527 -7.65 -18.87 14.73
C ILE A 527 -7.23 -17.60 14.02
N VAL A 528 -5.96 -17.54 13.61
CA VAL A 528 -5.45 -16.50 12.73
C VAL A 528 -4.92 -17.20 11.48
N PHE A 529 -5.51 -16.85 10.33
CA PHE A 529 -5.10 -17.35 9.02
C PHE A 529 -4.59 -16.19 8.18
N GLY A 530 -3.34 -16.26 7.75
CA GLY A 530 -2.67 -15.17 7.03
C GLY A 530 -2.56 -15.35 5.51
N HIS A 531 -2.81 -16.55 4.98
CA HIS A 531 -2.69 -16.81 3.53
C HIS A 531 -3.99 -16.46 2.79
N THR A 532 -4.35 -15.17 2.84
CA THR A 532 -5.52 -14.56 2.19
C THR A 532 -5.14 -13.76 0.95
N ASP A 533 -4.04 -14.15 0.28
CA ASP A 533 -3.45 -13.39 -0.84
C ASP A 533 -4.24 -13.55 -2.15
N ARG A 534 -5.20 -14.45 -2.19
CA ARG A 534 -6.05 -14.71 -3.35
C ARG A 534 -7.49 -14.36 -3.04
N GLN A 535 -8.14 -13.67 -3.98
CA GLN A 535 -9.57 -13.40 -3.86
C GLN A 535 -10.42 -14.67 -4.05
N GLY A 536 -11.60 -14.66 -3.44
CA GLY A 536 -12.59 -15.71 -3.56
C GLY A 536 -13.14 -16.15 -2.22
N THR A 537 -13.86 -17.27 -2.24
CA THR A 537 -14.48 -17.83 -1.04
C THR A 537 -13.58 -18.88 -0.41
N TYR A 538 -13.35 -18.71 0.86
CA TYR A 538 -12.63 -19.64 1.74
C TYR A 538 -13.59 -20.34 2.68
N HIS A 539 -13.28 -21.57 3.06
CA HIS A 539 -14.03 -22.32 4.06
C HIS A 539 -13.12 -22.76 5.20
N LEU A 540 -13.46 -22.32 6.41
CA LEU A 540 -12.77 -22.71 7.64
C LEU A 540 -13.56 -23.78 8.35
N ARG A 541 -12.95 -24.94 8.61
CA ARG A 541 -13.49 -26.01 9.48
C ARG A 541 -12.64 -26.17 10.72
N ALA A 542 -13.25 -26.01 11.89
CA ALA A 542 -12.57 -26.19 13.17
C ALA A 542 -13.53 -26.79 14.21
N GLY A 543 -13.36 -28.06 14.54
CA GLY A 543 -14.29 -28.77 15.39
C GLY A 543 -15.68 -28.83 14.77
N THR A 544 -16.67 -28.25 15.45
CA THR A 544 -18.08 -28.16 14.99
C THR A 544 -18.36 -26.91 14.13
N ASN A 545 -17.39 -25.98 14.02
CA ASN A 545 -17.57 -24.76 13.23
C ASN A 545 -17.22 -25.05 11.77
N ASP A 546 -18.14 -24.70 10.86
CA ASP A 546 -17.94 -24.67 9.41
C ASP A 546 -18.37 -23.28 8.92
N ILE A 547 -17.41 -22.47 8.47
CA ILE A 547 -17.62 -21.06 8.23
C ILE A 547 -17.02 -20.70 6.89
N ALA A 548 -17.81 -20.06 6.03
CA ALA A 548 -17.31 -19.42 4.83
C ALA A 548 -16.90 -17.97 5.13
N PHE A 549 -15.85 -17.50 4.50
CA PHE A 549 -15.48 -16.09 4.46
C PHE A 549 -14.99 -15.72 3.06
N CYS A 550 -15.14 -14.45 2.69
CA CYS A 550 -14.81 -13.95 1.38
C CYS A 550 -13.62 -12.98 1.45
N VAL A 551 -12.72 -13.14 0.51
CA VAL A 551 -11.58 -12.25 0.31
C VAL A 551 -11.75 -11.55 -1.03
N ASN A 552 -11.62 -10.22 -1.06
CA ASN A 552 -11.84 -9.39 -2.24
C ASN A 552 -10.70 -8.38 -2.41
N VAL A 553 -10.57 -7.84 -3.62
CA VAL A 553 -9.69 -6.69 -3.90
C VAL A 553 -10.32 -5.41 -3.32
N LEU A 554 -11.48 -4.98 -3.86
CA LEU A 554 -12.27 -3.81 -3.42
C LEU A 554 -11.42 -2.57 -3.07
N ASP A 555 -10.42 -2.27 -3.90
CA ASP A 555 -9.50 -1.16 -3.71
C ASP A 555 -9.43 -0.30 -4.99
N ALA A 556 -9.94 0.92 -4.90
CA ALA A 556 -9.95 1.85 -6.04
C ALA A 556 -8.53 2.26 -6.49
N ALA A 557 -7.53 2.20 -5.61
CA ALA A 557 -6.15 2.52 -5.98
C ALA A 557 -5.53 1.40 -6.83
N GLU A 558 -5.80 0.14 -6.49
CA GLU A 558 -5.37 -1.03 -7.26
C GLU A 558 -6.13 -1.17 -8.58
N SER A 559 -7.45 -0.90 -8.56
CA SER A 559 -8.27 -0.91 -9.78
C SER A 559 -7.91 0.21 -10.76
N ASN A 560 -7.34 1.31 -10.26
CA ASN A 560 -6.80 2.36 -11.12
C ASN A 560 -5.40 1.97 -11.64
N THR A 561 -5.38 1.13 -12.65
CA THR A 561 -4.16 0.58 -13.25
C THR A 561 -3.36 1.61 -14.07
N LYS A 562 -3.63 2.92 -13.95
CA LYS A 562 -2.88 3.97 -14.66
C LYS A 562 -1.45 4.05 -14.15
N PRO A 563 -0.44 3.71 -14.97
CA PRO A 563 0.96 3.77 -14.55
C PRO A 563 1.37 5.21 -14.23
N ARG A 564 2.04 5.41 -13.10
CA ARG A 564 2.52 6.74 -12.68
C ARG A 564 3.93 6.99 -13.18
N ASP A 565 4.15 8.15 -13.78
CA ASP A 565 5.49 8.56 -14.26
C ASP A 565 6.40 9.02 -13.12
N GLU A 566 5.81 9.47 -12.03
CA GLU A 566 6.53 9.97 -10.85
C GLU A 566 5.91 9.39 -9.58
N LEU A 567 6.76 9.00 -8.64
CA LEU A 567 6.36 8.64 -7.29
C LEU A 567 6.73 9.77 -6.33
N GLN A 568 5.79 10.17 -5.49
CA GLN A 568 6.04 11.14 -4.44
C GLN A 568 6.46 10.40 -3.15
N LEU A 569 7.76 10.38 -2.87
CA LEU A 569 8.32 9.79 -1.65
C LEU A 569 8.44 10.87 -0.57
N GLY A 570 7.50 10.86 0.39
CA GLY A 570 7.41 11.90 1.41
C GLY A 570 6.91 13.24 0.88
N LYS A 571 7.04 14.29 1.70
CA LYS A 571 6.47 15.62 1.39
C LYS A 571 7.23 16.40 0.32
N LEU A 572 8.52 16.13 0.11
CA LEU A 572 9.42 16.96 -0.70
C LEU A 572 10.15 16.22 -1.83
N ASN A 573 10.22 14.91 -1.82
CA ASN A 573 11.01 14.14 -2.79
C ASN A 573 10.12 13.50 -3.85
N LYS A 574 10.33 13.89 -5.10
CA LYS A 574 9.75 13.22 -6.27
C LYS A 574 10.81 12.36 -6.94
N VAL A 575 10.48 11.10 -7.18
CA VAL A 575 11.31 10.18 -7.96
C VAL A 575 10.60 9.94 -9.28
N ALA A 576 11.17 10.47 -10.35
CA ALA A 576 10.69 10.23 -11.70
C ALA A 576 11.09 8.83 -12.17
N ALA A 577 10.26 8.22 -13.02
CA ALA A 577 10.59 6.99 -13.71
C ALA A 577 11.92 7.15 -14.43
N THR A 578 12.92 6.42 -14.01
CA THR A 578 14.26 6.52 -14.56
C THR A 578 14.40 5.45 -15.64
N GLN A 579 14.51 5.89 -16.89
CA GLN A 579 15.29 5.10 -17.84
C GLN A 579 16.69 5.03 -17.25
N LEU A 580 17.23 3.82 -17.07
CA LEU A 580 18.55 3.53 -16.50
C LEU A 580 19.53 4.67 -16.83
N LYS A 581 19.90 5.46 -15.83
CA LYS A 581 20.97 6.46 -16.00
C LYS A 581 22.24 5.70 -16.29
N GLN A 582 22.59 5.65 -17.56
CA GLN A 582 23.88 5.12 -17.98
C GLN A 582 24.95 6.05 -17.40
N ALA A 583 25.69 5.55 -16.42
CA ALA A 583 26.80 6.29 -15.88
C ALA A 583 27.78 6.65 -17.00
N SER A 584 28.13 7.90 -17.12
CA SER A 584 29.07 8.38 -18.11
C SER A 584 30.51 8.11 -17.63
N VAL A 585 31.14 7.07 -18.15
CA VAL A 585 32.58 6.84 -17.91
C VAL A 585 33.37 7.83 -18.76
N GLU A 586 33.92 8.85 -18.12
CA GLU A 586 34.72 9.86 -18.78
C GLU A 586 36.14 9.36 -19.08
N ILE A 587 36.56 9.44 -20.36
CA ILE A 587 37.89 9.00 -20.79
C ILE A 587 38.87 10.15 -21.02
N TRP A 588 38.49 11.40 -20.73
CA TRP A 588 39.30 12.56 -20.99
C TRP A 588 40.70 12.51 -20.33
N ARG A 589 40.81 11.85 -19.15
CA ARG A 589 42.10 11.72 -18.43
C ARG A 589 43.14 10.97 -19.27
N TRP A 590 42.74 9.89 -19.94
CA TRP A 590 43.63 9.13 -20.83
C TRP A 590 44.01 9.89 -22.09
N ILE A 591 43.08 10.69 -22.64
CA ILE A 591 43.33 11.55 -23.78
C ILE A 591 44.29 12.70 -23.39
N ALA A 592 44.11 13.29 -22.22
CA ALA A 592 45.00 14.30 -21.67
C ALA A 592 46.42 13.75 -21.41
N ALA A 593 46.51 12.52 -20.88
CA ALA A 593 47.82 11.83 -20.73
C ALA A 593 48.51 11.60 -22.10
N GLY A 594 47.74 11.22 -23.12
CA GLY A 594 48.23 11.09 -24.48
C GLY A 594 48.72 12.43 -25.07
N ALA A 595 48.00 13.53 -24.83
CA ALA A 595 48.43 14.87 -25.23
C ALA A 595 49.74 15.28 -24.58
N LEU A 596 49.91 14.98 -23.28
CA LEU A 596 51.15 15.24 -22.53
C LEU A 596 52.32 14.43 -23.11
N ALA A 597 52.10 13.18 -23.47
CA ALA A 597 53.12 12.32 -24.09
C ALA A 597 53.57 12.86 -25.44
N VAL A 598 52.62 13.38 -26.26
CA VAL A 598 52.93 14.04 -27.54
C VAL A 598 53.73 15.30 -27.32
N LEU A 599 53.42 16.12 -26.30
CA LEU A 599 54.16 17.32 -25.95
C LEU A 599 55.61 17.01 -25.53
N MET A 600 55.80 15.98 -24.71
CA MET A 600 57.14 15.51 -24.30
C MET A 600 57.96 15.03 -25.50
N PHE A 601 57.31 14.30 -26.43
CA PHE A 601 57.95 13.82 -27.64
C PHE A 601 58.33 14.98 -28.59
N GLU A 602 57.44 15.99 -28.75
CA GLU A 602 57.69 17.23 -29.54
C GLU A 602 58.91 17.97 -28.97
N TRP A 603 58.94 18.16 -27.61
CA TRP A 603 60.06 18.82 -26.94
C TRP A 603 61.39 18.07 -27.15
N TRP A 604 61.40 16.73 -26.99
CA TRP A 604 62.57 15.88 -27.23
C TRP A 604 63.02 15.97 -28.70
N TYR A 605 62.10 15.87 -29.66
CA TYR A 605 62.38 15.95 -31.11
C TYR A 605 62.93 17.31 -31.51
N TYR A 606 62.40 18.37 -30.91
CA TYR A 606 62.89 19.76 -31.14
C TYR A 606 64.33 19.92 -30.67
N HIS A 607 64.67 19.47 -29.44
CA HIS A 607 66.03 19.59 -28.94
C HIS A 607 67.06 18.73 -29.68
N ARG A 608 66.71 17.55 -30.15
CA ARG A 608 67.59 16.69 -30.95
C ARG A 608 67.89 17.26 -32.35
N ARG A 609 67.10 18.20 -32.85
CA ARG A 609 67.26 18.83 -34.16
C ARG A 609 68.01 20.16 -34.10
N THR A 610 68.13 20.75 -32.93
CA THR A 610 68.82 22.02 -32.68
C THR A 610 70.26 21.86 -32.13
N VAL A 611 70.64 20.65 -31.77
CA VAL A 611 72.02 20.22 -31.52
C VAL A 611 72.53 19.55 -32.80
#